data_9ff4d8d0e2b1ff6f640a6acf5800ce34
#
_entry.id   9ff4d8d0e2b1ff6f640a6acf5800ce34
#
_cell.length_a   1.000
_cell.length_b   1.000
_cell.length_c   1.000
_cell.angle_alpha   90.00
_cell.angle_beta   90.00
_cell.angle_gamma   90.00
#
_symmetry.space_group_name_H-M   'P 1'
#
loop_
_entity.id
_entity.type
_entity.pdbx_description
1 polymer ?
#
loop_
_entity_poly.entity_id
_entity_poly.type
_entity_poly.pdbx_seq_one_letter_code
_entity_poly.pdbx_strand_id
1 'polypeptide(L)'
;MLRTEELVVKVDDEGGKKCLLDHISFEVKDGEMLVITGPNGGGKSTLAKTLIGINKPESGKIYLNDVDITDYDINHRANAGIGYAFQQPPRFKGMPVSRLLSLAAGKELTEPECCRMLSEVGLCAEEYVNRQVDGTLSGGEMKRIEIATVLAKEH
;
A
#
# COMPACT_ATOMS: atom_id res chain seq x y z
N MET A 1 -4.90 -9.90 -11.21
CA MET A 1 -5.58 -10.81 -10.26
C MET A 1 -4.69 -11.10 -9.06
N LEU A 2 -5.20 -11.00 -7.82
CA LEU A 2 -4.50 -11.36 -6.57
C LEU A 2 -5.23 -12.54 -5.92
N ARG A 3 -4.50 -13.59 -5.51
CA ARG A 3 -5.07 -14.78 -4.87
C ARG A 3 -4.22 -15.24 -3.69
N THR A 4 -4.88 -15.68 -2.63
CA THR A 4 -4.23 -16.34 -1.47
C THR A 4 -4.79 -17.74 -1.28
N GLU A 5 -3.94 -18.66 -0.83
CA GLU A 5 -4.32 -20.05 -0.55
C GLU A 5 -3.82 -20.45 0.84
N GLU A 6 -4.73 -20.82 1.71
CA GLU A 6 -4.48 -21.37 3.06
C GLU A 6 -3.44 -20.54 3.86
N LEU A 7 -3.53 -19.22 3.80
CA LEU A 7 -2.55 -18.33 4.39
C LEU A 7 -2.62 -18.34 5.92
N VAL A 8 -1.51 -18.69 6.56
CA VAL A 8 -1.38 -18.72 8.02
C VAL A 8 -0.29 -17.75 8.45
N VAL A 9 -0.62 -16.86 9.38
CA VAL A 9 0.35 -15.91 9.97
C VAL A 9 0.26 -16.00 11.50
N LYS A 10 1.40 -16.26 12.13
CA LYS A 10 1.54 -16.23 13.58
C LYS A 10 2.53 -15.14 13.97
N VAL A 11 2.32 -14.56 15.13
CA VAL A 11 3.21 -13.56 15.74
C VAL A 11 3.59 -14.03 17.13
N ASP A 12 4.79 -13.65 17.56
CA ASP A 12 5.21 -13.88 18.92
C ASP A 12 4.47 -12.93 19.87
N ASP A 13 3.87 -13.45 20.94
CA ASP A 13 3.17 -12.73 21.99
C ASP A 13 3.74 -13.17 23.33
N GLU A 14 3.50 -12.42 24.42
CA GLU A 14 3.99 -12.70 25.78
C GLU A 14 3.63 -14.12 26.29
N GLY A 15 2.62 -14.75 25.71
CA GLY A 15 2.16 -16.12 26.03
C GLY A 15 2.59 -17.20 25.02
N GLY A 16 3.39 -16.86 23.99
CA GLY A 16 3.76 -17.78 22.91
C GLY A 16 3.34 -17.29 21.53
N LYS A 17 3.28 -18.20 20.55
CA LYS A 17 2.84 -17.84 19.18
C LYS A 17 1.31 -17.70 19.11
N LYS A 18 0.84 -16.51 18.75
CA LYS A 18 -0.58 -16.24 18.50
C LYS A 18 -0.86 -16.29 16.99
N CYS A 19 -1.85 -17.09 16.59
CA CYS A 19 -2.33 -17.12 15.22
C CYS A 19 -3.20 -15.89 14.96
N LEU A 20 -2.81 -15.06 13.98
CA LEU A 20 -3.55 -13.86 13.56
C LEU A 20 -4.31 -14.09 12.26
N LEU A 21 -3.78 -14.92 11.37
CA LEU A 21 -4.47 -15.37 10.15
C LEU A 21 -4.46 -16.90 10.17
N ASP A 22 -5.62 -17.49 9.97
CA ASP A 22 -5.82 -18.94 10.03
C ASP A 22 -6.48 -19.42 8.74
N HIS A 23 -5.68 -20.04 7.87
CA HIS A 23 -6.11 -20.64 6.59
C HIS A 23 -6.94 -19.67 5.71
N ILE A 24 -6.44 -18.43 5.52
CA ILE A 24 -7.14 -17.40 4.75
C ILE A 24 -6.93 -17.62 3.26
N SER A 25 -8.03 -17.90 2.56
CA SER A 25 -8.06 -18.06 1.11
C SER A 25 -9.09 -17.13 0.49
N PHE A 26 -8.68 -16.36 -0.51
CA PHE A 26 -9.56 -15.51 -1.32
C PHE A 26 -8.91 -15.19 -2.67
N GLU A 27 -9.73 -14.70 -3.58
CA GLU A 27 -9.30 -14.23 -4.91
C GLU A 27 -9.93 -12.85 -5.18
N VAL A 28 -9.15 -11.95 -5.78
CA VAL A 28 -9.59 -10.64 -6.27
C VAL A 28 -9.18 -10.54 -7.73
N LYS A 29 -10.16 -10.46 -8.62
CA LYS A 29 -9.93 -10.32 -10.06
C LYS A 29 -9.59 -8.89 -10.42
N ASP A 30 -9.07 -8.70 -11.64
CA ASP A 30 -8.79 -7.35 -12.14
C ASP A 30 -10.09 -6.54 -12.22
N GLY A 31 -10.04 -5.30 -11.74
CA GLY A 31 -11.20 -4.42 -11.65
C GLY A 31 -12.16 -4.70 -10.49
N GLU A 32 -11.93 -5.74 -9.68
CA GLU A 32 -12.74 -6.00 -8.50
C GLU A 32 -12.27 -5.21 -7.27
N MET A 33 -13.23 -4.89 -6.40
CA MET A 33 -13.00 -4.31 -5.08
C MET A 33 -13.38 -5.33 -4.00
N LEU A 34 -12.41 -5.73 -3.18
CA LEU A 34 -12.63 -6.56 -2.00
C LEU A 34 -12.63 -5.69 -0.75
N VAL A 35 -13.70 -5.76 0.03
CA VAL A 35 -13.78 -5.09 1.34
C VAL A 35 -13.58 -6.11 2.45
N ILE A 36 -12.57 -5.86 3.32
CA ILE A 36 -12.26 -6.71 4.47
C ILE A 36 -12.74 -6.02 5.74
N THR A 37 -13.70 -6.61 6.41
CA THR A 37 -14.32 -6.11 7.65
C THR A 37 -14.08 -7.06 8.81
N GLY A 38 -14.31 -6.57 10.02
CA GLY A 38 -14.19 -7.39 11.23
C GLY A 38 -13.78 -6.57 12.45
N PRO A 39 -13.73 -7.20 13.63
CA PRO A 39 -13.40 -6.54 14.89
C PRO A 39 -11.95 -6.03 14.93
N ASN A 40 -11.68 -5.11 15.85
CA ASN A 40 -10.31 -4.69 16.14
C ASN A 40 -9.50 -5.89 16.67
N GLY A 41 -8.26 -6.03 16.20
CA GLY A 41 -7.44 -7.21 16.51
C GLY A 41 -7.72 -8.45 15.66
N GLY A 42 -8.72 -8.42 14.75
CA GLY A 42 -9.10 -9.55 13.88
C GLY A 42 -8.18 -9.83 12.69
N GLY A 43 -6.94 -9.34 12.70
CA GLY A 43 -5.95 -9.68 11.66
C GLY A 43 -6.01 -8.86 10.37
N LYS A 44 -6.94 -7.91 10.19
CA LYS A 44 -7.09 -7.13 8.95
C LYS A 44 -5.79 -6.43 8.52
N SER A 45 -5.16 -5.69 9.43
CA SER A 45 -3.88 -5.01 9.15
C SER A 45 -2.73 -6.01 8.97
N THR A 46 -2.79 -7.16 9.64
CA THR A 46 -1.82 -8.25 9.47
C THR A 46 -1.92 -8.83 8.06
N LEU A 47 -3.15 -9.08 7.57
CA LEU A 47 -3.36 -9.55 6.20
C LEU A 47 -2.79 -8.56 5.18
N ALA A 48 -3.14 -7.27 5.30
CA ALA A 48 -2.62 -6.24 4.41
C ALA A 48 -1.08 -6.19 4.42
N LYS A 49 -0.45 -6.21 5.61
CA LYS A 49 1.02 -6.24 5.77
C LYS A 49 1.66 -7.52 5.21
N THR A 50 0.96 -8.64 5.28
CA THR A 50 1.42 -9.90 4.70
C THR A 50 1.35 -9.86 3.17
N LEU A 51 0.31 -9.28 2.60
CA LEU A 51 0.16 -9.13 1.14
C LEU A 51 1.25 -8.25 0.53
N ILE A 52 1.71 -7.22 1.24
CA ILE A 52 2.79 -6.34 0.76
C ILE A 52 4.20 -6.82 1.12
N GLY A 53 4.34 -7.92 1.88
CA GLY A 53 5.63 -8.53 2.22
C GLY A 53 6.31 -7.99 3.48
N ILE A 54 5.61 -7.22 4.33
CA ILE A 54 6.13 -6.81 5.65
C ILE A 54 6.16 -8.01 6.60
N ASN A 55 5.08 -8.80 6.61
CA ASN A 55 5.01 -10.03 7.39
C ASN A 55 5.21 -11.23 6.45
N LYS A 56 5.99 -12.22 6.89
CA LYS A 56 6.07 -13.51 6.21
C LYS A 56 4.96 -14.45 6.72
N PRO A 57 4.26 -15.17 5.83
CA PRO A 57 3.37 -16.22 6.26
C PRO A 57 4.16 -17.42 6.79
N GLU A 58 3.61 -18.14 7.75
CA GLU A 58 4.17 -19.42 8.25
C GLU A 58 3.86 -20.56 7.27
N SER A 59 2.69 -20.50 6.64
CA SER A 59 2.27 -21.40 5.57
C SER A 59 1.24 -20.74 4.65
N GLY A 60 0.93 -21.41 3.55
CA GLY A 60 0.04 -20.91 2.51
C GLY A 60 0.80 -20.20 1.40
N LYS A 61 0.08 -19.72 0.41
CA LYS A 61 0.63 -19.10 -0.81
C LYS A 61 -0.06 -17.80 -1.15
N ILE A 62 0.71 -16.92 -1.80
CA ILE A 62 0.22 -15.64 -2.34
C ILE A 62 0.60 -15.59 -3.83
N TYR A 63 -0.36 -15.36 -4.69
CA TYR A 63 -0.18 -15.27 -6.13
C TYR A 63 -0.60 -13.90 -6.65
N LEU A 64 0.19 -13.34 -7.54
CA LEU A 64 -0.15 -12.16 -8.33
C LEU A 64 -0.05 -12.53 -9.81
N ASN A 65 -1.17 -12.44 -10.55
CA ASN A 65 -1.25 -12.84 -11.97
C ASN A 65 -0.65 -14.25 -12.21
N ASP A 66 -1.05 -15.23 -11.38
CA ASP A 66 -0.58 -16.62 -11.36
C ASP A 66 0.91 -16.83 -11.02
N VAL A 67 1.65 -15.77 -10.74
CA VAL A 67 3.02 -15.86 -10.24
C VAL A 67 3.01 -15.99 -8.72
N ASP A 68 3.68 -17.02 -8.18
CA ASP A 68 3.88 -17.18 -6.73
C ASP A 68 4.84 -16.10 -6.23
N ILE A 69 4.31 -15.19 -5.41
CA ILE A 69 5.06 -14.08 -4.81
C ILE A 69 5.24 -14.25 -3.30
N THR A 70 5.00 -15.45 -2.77
CA THR A 70 5.00 -15.72 -1.32
C THR A 70 6.31 -15.30 -0.67
N ASP A 71 7.44 -15.61 -1.30
CA ASP A 71 8.78 -15.31 -0.78
C ASP A 71 9.33 -13.94 -1.26
N TYR A 72 8.58 -13.20 -2.05
CA TYR A 72 8.99 -11.86 -2.48
C TYR A 72 9.02 -10.90 -1.29
N ASP A 73 10.09 -10.12 -1.19
CA ASP A 73 10.17 -9.00 -0.25
C ASP A 73 9.31 -7.80 -0.70
N ILE A 74 9.26 -6.76 0.13
CA ILE A 74 8.48 -5.54 -0.13
C ILE A 74 8.85 -4.91 -1.48
N ASN A 75 10.14 -4.86 -1.82
CA ASN A 75 10.61 -4.22 -3.05
C ASN A 75 10.20 -5.01 -4.29
N HIS A 76 10.34 -6.33 -4.26
CA HIS A 76 9.91 -7.20 -5.35
C HIS A 76 8.40 -7.14 -5.55
N ARG A 77 7.60 -7.16 -4.47
CA ARG A 77 6.13 -7.03 -4.57
C ARG A 77 5.70 -5.66 -5.07
N ALA A 78 6.36 -4.61 -4.59
CA ALA A 78 6.13 -3.27 -5.09
C ALA A 78 6.46 -3.17 -6.59
N ASN A 79 7.56 -3.75 -7.06
CA ASN A 79 7.93 -3.79 -8.48
C ASN A 79 6.98 -4.66 -9.32
N ALA A 80 6.38 -5.68 -8.72
CA ALA A 80 5.35 -6.50 -9.36
C ALA A 80 3.98 -5.78 -9.50
N GLY A 81 3.83 -4.57 -8.96
CA GLY A 81 2.62 -3.75 -9.10
C GLY A 81 1.72 -3.70 -7.87
N ILE A 82 2.16 -4.20 -6.71
CA ILE A 82 1.38 -4.06 -5.47
C ILE A 82 1.62 -2.68 -4.87
N GLY A 83 0.60 -1.83 -4.88
CA GLY A 83 0.56 -0.56 -4.17
C GLY A 83 -0.03 -0.71 -2.76
N TYR A 84 0.40 0.13 -1.83
CA TYR A 84 -0.10 0.12 -0.45
C TYR A 84 -0.20 1.53 0.12
N ALA A 85 -1.36 1.85 0.68
CA ALA A 85 -1.58 3.07 1.44
C ALA A 85 -1.64 2.74 2.94
N PHE A 86 -0.77 3.36 3.73
CA PHE A 86 -0.70 3.12 5.17
C PHE A 86 -1.90 3.72 5.92
N GLN A 87 -2.25 3.16 7.05
CA GLN A 87 -3.30 3.72 7.93
C GLN A 87 -2.91 5.13 8.40
N GLN A 88 -1.63 5.33 8.70
CA GLN A 88 -1.05 6.64 8.98
C GLN A 88 -0.02 6.93 7.88
N PRO A 89 -0.27 7.93 7.01
CA PRO A 89 0.65 8.28 5.94
C PRO A 89 2.02 8.67 6.50
N PRO A 90 3.12 8.20 5.91
CA PRO A 90 4.46 8.58 6.31
C PRO A 90 4.71 10.05 5.99
N ARG A 91 5.48 10.73 6.83
CA ARG A 91 5.89 12.12 6.64
C ARG A 91 7.34 12.16 6.18
N PHE A 92 7.60 12.93 5.13
CA PHE A 92 8.94 13.06 4.54
C PHE A 92 9.40 14.52 4.68
N LYS A 93 10.04 14.83 5.81
CA LYS A 93 10.51 16.18 6.10
C LYS A 93 11.48 16.69 5.01
N GLY A 94 11.20 17.86 4.47
CA GLY A 94 12.02 18.48 3.43
C GLY A 94 11.79 17.97 2.01
N MET A 95 10.77 17.12 1.78
CA MET A 95 10.45 16.59 0.46
C MET A 95 9.19 17.26 -0.10
N PRO A 96 9.24 17.91 -1.26
CA PRO A 96 8.05 18.43 -1.92
C PRO A 96 7.19 17.30 -2.49
N VAL A 97 5.88 17.55 -2.61
CA VAL A 97 4.91 16.59 -3.14
C VAL A 97 5.29 16.13 -4.55
N SER A 98 5.71 17.02 -5.44
CA SER A 98 6.18 16.69 -6.79
C SER A 98 7.31 15.65 -6.78
N ARG A 99 8.27 15.80 -5.86
CA ARG A 99 9.37 14.86 -5.74
C ARG A 99 8.92 13.50 -5.22
N LEU A 100 7.97 13.48 -4.26
CA LEU A 100 7.40 12.25 -3.76
C LEU A 100 6.64 11.48 -4.85
N LEU A 101 5.85 12.18 -5.68
CA LEU A 101 5.15 11.60 -6.83
C LEU A 101 6.14 11.02 -7.86
N SER A 102 7.20 11.75 -8.21
CA SER A 102 8.25 11.26 -9.12
C SER A 102 8.93 10.00 -8.59
N LEU A 103 9.26 9.96 -7.30
CA LEU A 103 9.82 8.76 -6.66
C LEU A 103 8.86 7.58 -6.71
N ALA A 104 7.56 7.81 -6.46
CA ALA A 104 6.54 6.79 -6.51
C ALA A 104 6.34 6.24 -7.94
N ALA A 105 6.37 7.12 -8.94
CA ALA A 105 6.28 6.76 -10.35
C ALA A 105 7.54 6.05 -10.89
N GLY A 106 8.67 6.11 -10.16
CA GLY A 106 9.95 5.56 -10.63
C GLY A 106 10.58 6.32 -11.80
N LYS A 107 10.09 7.53 -12.10
CA LYS A 107 10.57 8.41 -13.17
C LYS A 107 10.40 9.87 -12.77
N GLU A 108 11.17 10.78 -13.37
CA GLU A 108 10.92 12.21 -13.21
C GLU A 108 9.60 12.58 -13.89
N LEU A 109 8.71 13.18 -13.11
CA LEU A 109 7.42 13.70 -13.59
C LEU A 109 7.53 15.18 -13.88
N THR A 110 6.90 15.61 -14.96
CA THR A 110 6.70 17.03 -15.25
C THR A 110 5.67 17.65 -14.30
N GLU A 111 5.71 18.95 -14.11
CA GLU A 111 4.73 19.66 -13.27
C GLU A 111 3.28 19.43 -13.73
N PRO A 112 2.94 19.44 -15.05
CA PRO A 112 1.59 19.10 -15.51
C PRO A 112 1.14 17.65 -15.14
N GLU A 113 2.06 16.69 -15.16
CA GLU A 113 1.76 15.30 -14.74
C GLU A 113 1.46 15.23 -13.24
N CYS A 114 2.28 15.89 -12.41
CA CYS A 114 2.02 16.00 -10.98
C CYS A 114 0.68 16.69 -10.69
N CYS A 115 0.38 17.77 -11.40
CA CYS A 115 -0.88 18.51 -11.26
C CYS A 115 -2.09 17.64 -11.59
N ARG A 116 -2.02 16.85 -12.65
CA ARG A 116 -3.09 15.90 -13.02
C ARG A 116 -3.34 14.88 -11.90
N MET A 117 -2.28 14.24 -11.39
CA MET A 117 -2.38 13.25 -10.31
C MET A 117 -2.99 13.84 -9.03
N LEU A 118 -2.61 15.06 -8.66
CA LEU A 118 -3.19 15.76 -7.51
C LEU A 118 -4.67 16.08 -7.71
N SER A 119 -5.03 16.49 -8.92
CA SER A 119 -6.44 16.78 -9.26
C SER A 119 -7.32 15.52 -9.20
N GLU A 120 -6.80 14.36 -9.60
CA GLU A 120 -7.50 13.06 -9.52
C GLU A 120 -7.89 12.68 -8.08
N VAL A 121 -7.09 13.09 -7.10
CA VAL A 121 -7.39 12.88 -5.68
C VAL A 121 -8.08 14.09 -5.03
N GLY A 122 -8.49 15.08 -5.81
CA GLY A 122 -9.24 16.25 -5.35
C GLY A 122 -8.40 17.26 -4.57
N LEU A 123 -7.11 17.41 -4.90
CA LEU A 123 -6.24 18.45 -4.38
C LEU A 123 -6.01 19.54 -5.44
N CYS A 124 -5.98 20.82 -4.99
CA CYS A 124 -5.61 21.93 -5.85
C CYS A 124 -4.12 21.83 -6.20
N ALA A 125 -3.84 21.52 -7.47
CA ALA A 125 -2.48 21.22 -7.90
C ALA A 125 -1.50 22.39 -7.66
N GLU A 126 -1.90 23.62 -7.96
CA GLU A 126 -1.09 24.84 -7.79
C GLU A 126 -0.66 25.05 -6.33
N GLU A 127 -1.52 24.67 -5.37
CA GLU A 127 -1.23 24.84 -3.95
C GLU A 127 -0.32 23.73 -3.40
N TYR A 128 -0.43 22.50 -3.93
CA TYR A 128 0.19 21.32 -3.31
C TYR A 128 1.43 20.82 -4.03
N VAL A 129 1.63 21.07 -5.32
CA VAL A 129 2.73 20.49 -6.12
C VAL A 129 4.12 20.78 -5.53
N ASN A 130 4.32 22.00 -5.02
CA ASN A 130 5.58 22.44 -4.42
C ASN A 130 5.58 22.43 -2.88
N ARG A 131 4.46 22.03 -2.26
CA ARG A 131 4.33 22.00 -0.80
C ARG A 131 5.10 20.82 -0.22
N GLN A 132 5.70 21.01 0.96
CA GLN A 132 6.44 19.93 1.62
C GLN A 132 5.48 18.93 2.27
N VAL A 133 5.88 17.65 2.24
CA VAL A 133 5.16 16.53 2.85
C VAL A 133 5.54 16.45 4.33
N ASP A 134 5.07 17.39 5.12
CA ASP A 134 5.43 17.55 6.53
C ASP A 134 4.19 17.67 7.45
N GLY A 135 4.43 18.10 8.68
CA GLY A 135 3.39 18.25 9.71
C GLY A 135 2.41 19.40 9.50
N THR A 136 2.59 20.25 8.48
CA THR A 136 1.67 21.35 8.15
C THR A 136 0.47 20.89 7.34
N LEU A 137 0.55 19.71 6.73
CA LEU A 137 -0.55 19.08 6.01
C LEU A 137 -1.53 18.44 6.99
N SER A 138 -2.83 18.64 6.76
CA SER A 138 -3.89 17.94 7.49
C SER A 138 -3.84 16.43 7.20
N GLY A 139 -4.47 15.62 8.07
CA GLY A 139 -4.55 14.17 7.86
C GLY A 139 -5.25 13.79 6.54
N GLY A 140 -6.27 14.55 6.14
CA GLY A 140 -6.98 14.33 4.89
C GLY A 140 -6.12 14.66 3.65
N GLU A 141 -5.37 15.76 3.68
CA GLU A 141 -4.44 16.14 2.61
C GLU A 141 -3.33 15.10 2.47
N MET A 142 -2.72 14.68 3.59
CA MET A 142 -1.71 13.64 3.61
C MET A 142 -2.24 12.33 3.00
N LYS A 143 -3.48 11.95 3.33
CA LYS A 143 -4.08 10.72 2.82
C LYS A 143 -4.34 10.79 1.31
N ARG A 144 -4.77 11.94 0.80
CA ARG A 144 -4.95 12.16 -0.65
C ARG A 144 -3.62 12.12 -1.40
N ILE A 145 -2.58 12.75 -0.85
CA ILE A 145 -1.22 12.69 -1.42
C ILE A 145 -0.72 11.24 -1.46
N GLU A 146 -0.91 10.47 -0.38
CA GLU A 146 -0.55 9.06 -0.35
C GLU A 146 -1.29 8.25 -1.43
N ILE A 147 -2.60 8.47 -1.61
CA ILE A 147 -3.37 7.83 -2.67
C ILE A 147 -2.80 8.20 -4.04
N ALA A 148 -2.46 9.48 -4.27
CA ALA A 148 -1.81 9.91 -5.50
C ALA A 148 -0.46 9.19 -5.74
N THR A 149 0.33 8.91 -4.70
CA THR A 149 1.58 8.12 -4.85
C THR A 149 1.32 6.66 -5.22
N VAL A 150 0.24 6.07 -4.73
CA VAL A 150 -0.14 4.69 -5.12
C VAL A 150 -0.55 4.66 -6.59
N LEU A 151 -1.37 5.64 -7.02
CA LEU A 151 -1.81 5.76 -8.42
C LEU A 151 -0.66 6.11 -9.38
N ALA A 152 0.32 6.89 -8.93
CA ALA A 152 1.48 7.29 -9.75
C ALA A 152 2.29 6.11 -10.30
N LYS A 153 2.18 4.93 -9.69
CA LYS A 153 2.90 3.73 -10.10
C LYS A 153 2.26 3.01 -11.30
N GLU A 154 1.02 3.33 -11.62
CA GLU A 154 0.26 2.67 -12.70
C GLU A 154 0.39 3.38 -14.06
N HIS A 155 1.18 4.46 -14.16
CA HIS A 155 1.28 5.31 -15.35
C HIS A 155 2.68 5.35 -15.95
#